data_9b59821eb6eb07c115252a105386097f
#
_entry.id   9b59821eb6eb07c115252a105386097f
#
_cell.length_a   1.000
_cell.length_b   1.000
_cell.length_c   1.000
_cell.angle_alpha   90.00
_cell.angle_beta   90.00
_cell.angle_gamma   90.00
#
_symmetry.space_group_name_H-M   'P 1'
#
loop_
_entity.id
_entity.type
_entity.pdbx_description
1 polymer ?
#
loop_
_entity_poly.entity_id
_entity_poly.type
_entity_poly.pdbx_seq_one_letter_code
_entity_poly.pdbx_strand_id
1 'polypeptide(L)'
;DTQGTVIVPAAAILPGVAPGQLRDFRVYRPGSSTPAKAEYLGQDAYTGWHFIRVEESLRPELVPITQFAGGPAEPGLSEELWGIGLRNKDEDFVPYFLSSRVAVVMKLPQKVAILGTEVAGPGLPVFNAAGQLAGLAQTSFGQNFLLFSRNQHGSPILLVNVEESSVVLLADEVLPHLGRIPQSVTGRPISWFGAYGLQPMDPEVAKLLHLENQSGVVLSDILEGSPAVQAGLKERDIVLAIDGQPLPRLKPDRVVVGYFNQEILRRRPGASVQLTILRGTERQQVVVMLGDEPKLAREAERHYFERLGFTVREFLSSDGIMHRAKSSEPPGVMVHFVKPGSQAATAGLQPDDWVREIDGEEILTYAQAGTKLHAIEAEKNRPEFVLLVSRGGETSILRIKLN
;
A
#
# COMPACT_ATOMS: atom_id res chain seq x y z
N ASP A 1 23.07 -3.37 -3.50
CA ASP A 1 24.17 -3.86 -2.64
C ASP A 1 25.13 -4.76 -3.42
N THR A 2 26.20 -5.23 -2.76
CA THR A 2 27.21 -6.12 -3.36
C THR A 2 26.67 -7.51 -3.74
N GLN A 3 25.50 -7.88 -3.23
CA GLN A 3 24.82 -9.14 -3.56
C GLN A 3 23.91 -9.01 -4.80
N GLY A 4 23.91 -7.85 -5.43
CA GLY A 4 23.06 -7.56 -6.59
C GLY A 4 21.60 -7.31 -6.25
N THR A 5 21.30 -6.96 -4.99
CA THR A 5 19.94 -6.57 -4.61
C THR A 5 19.67 -5.15 -5.05
N VAL A 6 18.55 -4.94 -5.76
CA VAL A 6 18.11 -3.67 -6.31
C VAL A 6 16.74 -3.34 -5.79
N ILE A 7 16.52 -2.09 -5.39
CA ILE A 7 15.21 -1.55 -5.01
C ILE A 7 14.52 -1.05 -6.28
N VAL A 8 13.30 -1.51 -6.49
CA VAL A 8 12.42 -1.03 -7.54
C VAL A 8 11.30 -0.22 -6.89
N PRO A 9 11.09 1.04 -7.31
CA PRO A 9 10.05 1.89 -6.72
C PRO A 9 8.65 1.27 -6.81
N ALA A 10 7.81 1.52 -5.81
CA ALA A 10 6.42 1.06 -5.79
C ALA A 10 5.65 1.46 -7.07
N ALA A 11 5.87 2.67 -7.58
CA ALA A 11 5.21 3.18 -8.78
C ALA A 11 5.58 2.43 -10.08
N ALA A 12 6.66 1.65 -10.09
CA ALA A 12 7.10 0.89 -11.27
C ALA A 12 6.24 -0.36 -11.54
N ILE A 13 5.47 -0.81 -10.55
CA ILE A 13 4.62 -2.01 -10.65
C ILE A 13 3.19 -1.64 -10.28
N LEU A 14 2.24 -1.99 -11.15
CA LEU A 14 0.83 -1.69 -10.90
C LEU A 14 0.31 -2.42 -9.64
N PRO A 15 -0.45 -1.75 -8.76
CA PRO A 15 -0.89 -2.32 -7.49
C PRO A 15 -1.73 -3.60 -7.60
N GLY A 16 -2.41 -3.80 -8.75
CA GLY A 16 -3.27 -4.98 -8.99
C GLY A 16 -2.53 -6.24 -9.44
N VAL A 17 -1.21 -6.17 -9.71
CA VAL A 17 -0.45 -7.34 -10.17
C VAL A 17 -0.23 -8.30 -9.01
N ALA A 18 -0.69 -9.55 -9.16
CA ALA A 18 -0.49 -10.56 -8.14
C ALA A 18 0.99 -10.95 -8.02
N PRO A 19 1.50 -11.26 -6.81
CA PRO A 19 2.91 -11.65 -6.60
C PRO A 19 3.38 -12.78 -7.53
N GLY A 20 2.54 -13.78 -7.79
CA GLY A 20 2.86 -14.90 -8.71
C GLY A 20 2.97 -14.51 -10.20
N GLN A 21 2.54 -13.31 -10.57
CA GLN A 21 2.71 -12.77 -11.92
C GLN A 21 3.99 -11.97 -12.09
N LEU A 22 4.67 -11.63 -10.99
CA LEU A 22 5.91 -10.86 -10.97
C LEU A 22 7.09 -11.78 -11.26
N ARG A 23 7.34 -12.00 -12.54
CA ARG A 23 8.40 -12.87 -13.07
C ARG A 23 9.01 -12.26 -14.32
N ASP A 24 10.12 -12.86 -14.81
CA ASP A 24 10.82 -12.42 -16.01
C ASP A 24 11.38 -10.98 -15.93
N PHE A 25 11.81 -10.57 -14.75
CA PHE A 25 12.47 -9.28 -14.58
C PHE A 25 13.74 -9.20 -15.41
N ARG A 26 13.93 -8.06 -16.06
CA ARG A 26 15.10 -7.77 -16.87
C ARG A 26 15.72 -6.46 -16.44
N VAL A 27 17.04 -6.47 -16.27
CA VAL A 27 17.82 -5.30 -15.91
C VAL A 27 18.72 -4.93 -17.08
N TYR A 28 18.71 -3.67 -17.45
CA TYR A 28 19.55 -3.14 -18.51
C TYR A 28 20.64 -2.25 -17.91
N ARG A 29 21.83 -2.29 -18.46
CA ARG A 29 22.91 -1.38 -18.10
C ARG A 29 22.80 -0.10 -18.92
N PRO A 30 23.13 1.07 -18.37
CA PRO A 30 23.34 2.27 -19.17
C PRO A 30 24.30 2.01 -20.33
N GLY A 31 23.95 2.44 -21.54
CA GLY A 31 24.75 2.20 -22.75
C GLY A 31 24.65 0.79 -23.33
N SER A 32 23.67 -0.02 -22.90
CA SER A 32 23.48 -1.38 -23.44
C SER A 32 22.00 -1.76 -23.49
N SER A 33 21.56 -2.24 -24.63
CA SER A 33 20.23 -2.80 -24.83
C SER A 33 20.14 -4.31 -24.52
N THR A 34 21.23 -4.95 -24.11
CA THR A 34 21.25 -6.37 -23.74
C THR A 34 20.77 -6.55 -22.30
N PRO A 35 19.66 -7.30 -22.07
CA PRO A 35 19.13 -7.50 -20.72
C PRO A 35 19.89 -8.57 -19.96
N ALA A 36 20.09 -8.35 -18.67
CA ALA A 36 20.41 -9.38 -17.68
C ALA A 36 19.12 -9.82 -16.97
N LYS A 37 19.08 -11.06 -16.47
CA LYS A 37 17.94 -11.58 -15.71
C LYS A 37 17.99 -11.10 -14.25
N ALA A 38 16.83 -10.99 -13.64
CA ALA A 38 16.71 -10.77 -12.21
C ALA A 38 15.57 -11.60 -11.61
N GLU A 39 15.78 -12.01 -10.36
CA GLU A 39 14.81 -12.73 -9.55
C GLU A 39 14.00 -11.73 -8.72
N TYR A 40 12.71 -11.92 -8.64
CA TYR A 40 11.84 -11.13 -7.76
C TYR A 40 11.91 -11.69 -6.34
N LEU A 41 12.22 -10.83 -5.36
CA LEU A 41 12.34 -11.23 -3.95
C LEU A 41 11.08 -10.94 -3.15
N GLY A 42 10.27 -9.97 -3.59
CA GLY A 42 9.04 -9.58 -2.91
C GLY A 42 8.91 -8.06 -2.76
N GLN A 43 7.82 -7.64 -2.13
CA GLN A 43 7.53 -6.25 -1.79
C GLN A 43 7.56 -6.06 -0.26
N ASP A 44 8.27 -5.04 0.23
CA ASP A 44 8.10 -4.59 1.61
C ASP A 44 6.84 -3.71 1.70
N ALA A 45 5.83 -4.17 2.43
CA ALA A 45 4.53 -3.49 2.51
C ALA A 45 4.61 -2.11 3.20
N TYR A 46 5.61 -1.88 4.08
CA TYR A 46 5.80 -0.60 4.73
C TYR A 46 6.28 0.49 3.78
N THR A 47 7.34 0.23 3.01
CA THR A 47 7.92 1.19 2.07
C THR A 47 7.24 1.16 0.70
N GLY A 48 6.53 0.07 0.39
CA GLY A 48 6.02 -0.22 -0.93
C GLY A 48 7.10 -0.61 -1.94
N TRP A 49 8.37 -0.67 -1.53
CA TRP A 49 9.47 -1.02 -2.42
C TRP A 49 9.42 -2.48 -2.81
N HIS A 50 9.64 -2.74 -4.08
CA HIS A 50 9.92 -4.08 -4.57
C HIS A 50 11.42 -4.34 -4.58
N PHE A 51 11.79 -5.58 -4.34
CA PHE A 51 13.19 -6.01 -4.33
C PHE A 51 13.40 -7.08 -5.39
N ILE A 52 14.43 -6.90 -6.18
CA ILE A 52 14.89 -7.89 -7.15
C ILE A 52 16.37 -8.22 -6.90
N ARG A 53 16.80 -9.39 -7.32
CA ARG A 53 18.22 -9.80 -7.29
C ARG A 53 18.71 -10.05 -8.70
N VAL A 54 19.73 -9.32 -9.09
CA VAL A 54 20.35 -9.47 -10.42
C VAL A 54 21.17 -10.75 -10.49
N GLU A 55 21.18 -11.40 -11.65
CA GLU A 55 21.98 -12.59 -11.88
C GLU A 55 23.47 -12.37 -11.57
N GLU A 56 24.15 -13.44 -11.19
CA GLU A 56 25.52 -13.39 -10.68
C GLU A 56 26.51 -12.82 -11.69
N SER A 57 26.32 -13.09 -12.96
CA SER A 57 27.16 -12.61 -14.07
C SER A 57 27.29 -11.10 -14.14
N LEU A 58 26.25 -10.37 -13.74
CA LEU A 58 26.21 -8.89 -13.77
C LEU A 58 26.72 -8.24 -12.48
N ARG A 59 26.74 -8.97 -11.35
CA ARG A 59 27.08 -8.40 -10.01
C ARG A 59 28.45 -7.70 -9.96
N PRO A 60 29.51 -8.22 -10.58
CA PRO A 60 30.84 -7.56 -10.55
C PRO A 60 30.84 -6.17 -11.23
N GLU A 61 29.88 -5.91 -12.10
CA GLU A 61 29.77 -4.63 -12.81
C GLU A 61 28.92 -3.60 -12.07
N LEU A 62 28.23 -4.01 -11.02
CA LEU A 62 27.37 -3.12 -10.24
C LEU A 62 28.20 -2.31 -9.25
N VAL A 63 27.94 -1.02 -9.19
CA VAL A 63 28.49 -0.12 -8.17
C VAL A 63 27.38 0.14 -7.14
N PRO A 64 27.45 -0.49 -5.95
CA PRO A 64 26.43 -0.30 -4.93
C PRO A 64 26.51 1.11 -4.34
N ILE A 65 25.34 1.66 -3.99
CA ILE A 65 25.27 2.91 -3.23
C ILE A 65 25.66 2.61 -1.78
N THR A 66 26.79 3.13 -1.35
CA THR A 66 27.36 2.90 -0.01
C THR A 66 27.57 4.19 0.79
N GLN A 67 27.44 5.34 0.13
CA GLN A 67 27.62 6.65 0.74
C GLN A 67 26.29 7.39 0.83
N PHE A 68 25.98 7.89 2.00
CA PHE A 68 24.70 8.53 2.32
C PHE A 68 24.93 9.87 2.96
N ALA A 69 24.16 10.87 2.52
CA ALA A 69 24.17 12.21 3.09
C ALA A 69 23.15 12.28 4.24
N GLY A 70 23.60 11.99 5.47
CA GLY A 70 22.80 12.02 6.68
C GLY A 70 23.52 12.72 7.84
N GLY A 71 22.83 13.03 8.92
CA GLY A 71 23.37 13.71 10.06
C GLY A 71 24.02 15.07 9.69
N PRO A 72 25.34 15.25 9.89
CA PRO A 72 26.03 16.49 9.55
C PRO A 72 26.10 16.81 8.05
N ALA A 73 25.96 15.78 7.21
CA ALA A 73 25.94 15.90 5.74
C ALA A 73 24.49 15.96 5.17
N GLU A 74 23.48 16.13 6.02
CA GLU A 74 22.09 16.32 5.59
C GLU A 74 21.98 17.57 4.72
N PRO A 75 21.30 17.49 3.55
CA PRO A 75 21.17 18.63 2.65
C PRO A 75 20.53 19.84 3.30
N GLY A 76 21.20 20.99 3.19
CA GLY A 76 20.71 22.27 3.70
C GLY A 76 19.99 23.13 2.65
N LEU A 77 19.41 24.25 3.09
CA LEU A 77 18.80 25.24 2.18
C LEU A 77 19.81 25.71 1.14
N SER A 78 19.34 25.91 -0.09
CA SER A 78 20.11 26.32 -1.28
C SER A 78 21.19 25.36 -1.76
N GLU A 79 21.38 24.22 -1.10
CA GLU A 79 22.27 23.16 -1.58
C GLU A 79 21.75 22.57 -2.89
N GLU A 80 22.65 22.23 -3.80
CA GLU A 80 22.31 21.65 -5.09
C GLU A 80 22.26 20.13 -4.99
N LEU A 81 21.14 19.53 -5.41
CA LEU A 81 20.94 18.10 -5.48
C LEU A 81 20.77 17.64 -6.94
N TRP A 82 21.19 16.42 -7.20
CA TRP A 82 21.30 15.84 -8.53
C TRP A 82 20.48 14.57 -8.66
N GLY A 83 19.67 14.49 -9.71
CA GLY A 83 19.00 13.26 -10.13
C GLY A 83 19.62 12.69 -11.40
N ILE A 84 19.49 11.38 -11.58
CA ILE A 84 19.95 10.65 -12.76
C ILE A 84 18.71 10.14 -13.49
N GLY A 85 18.54 10.55 -14.74
CA GLY A 85 17.57 9.98 -15.66
C GLY A 85 18.25 9.07 -16.67
N LEU A 86 17.47 8.19 -17.30
CA LEU A 86 17.92 7.37 -18.42
C LEU A 86 17.04 7.67 -19.62
N ARG A 87 17.66 7.77 -20.79
CA ARG A 87 16.94 7.82 -22.06
C ARG A 87 16.23 6.48 -22.29
N ASN A 88 15.39 6.40 -23.30
CA ASN A 88 14.65 5.18 -23.59
C ASN A 88 15.55 4.05 -24.13
N LYS A 89 14.97 2.87 -24.34
CA LYS A 89 15.68 1.68 -24.82
C LYS A 89 16.30 1.88 -26.22
N ASP A 90 15.63 2.63 -27.08
CA ASP A 90 16.12 2.88 -28.46
C ASP A 90 17.34 3.81 -28.49
N GLU A 91 17.62 4.46 -27.38
CA GLU A 91 18.77 5.31 -27.14
C GLU A 91 19.74 4.64 -26.14
N ASP A 92 19.71 3.31 -26.03
CA ASP A 92 20.60 2.47 -25.19
C ASP A 92 20.66 2.91 -23.73
N PHE A 93 19.56 3.48 -23.19
CA PHE A 93 19.51 3.95 -21.80
C PHE A 93 20.63 4.93 -21.42
N VAL A 94 21.03 5.80 -22.36
CA VAL A 94 22.07 6.81 -22.08
C VAL A 94 21.66 7.66 -20.87
N PRO A 95 22.52 7.79 -19.86
CA PRO A 95 22.21 8.58 -18.67
C PRO A 95 22.27 10.07 -18.95
N TYR A 96 21.41 10.83 -18.28
CA TYR A 96 21.45 12.30 -18.22
C TYR A 96 21.25 12.76 -16.77
N PHE A 97 21.69 13.97 -16.47
CA PHE A 97 21.64 14.54 -15.13
C PHE A 97 20.76 15.76 -15.10
N LEU A 98 19.97 15.88 -14.04
CA LEU A 98 19.21 17.07 -13.70
C LEU A 98 19.64 17.55 -12.33
N SER A 99 19.65 18.86 -12.11
CA SER A 99 19.94 19.41 -10.80
C SER A 99 18.93 20.48 -10.39
N SER A 100 18.75 20.63 -9.09
CA SER A 100 17.92 21.69 -8.51
C SER A 100 18.38 21.98 -7.09
N ARG A 101 18.03 23.19 -6.61
CA ARG A 101 18.39 23.62 -5.26
C ARG A 101 17.29 23.30 -4.27
N VAL A 102 17.71 22.97 -3.05
CA VAL A 102 16.81 22.79 -1.91
C VAL A 102 16.17 24.13 -1.56
N ALA A 103 14.85 24.20 -1.74
CA ALA A 103 14.05 25.38 -1.41
C ALA A 103 13.55 25.34 0.04
N VAL A 104 13.20 24.14 0.56
CA VAL A 104 12.70 23.97 1.93
C VAL A 104 13.21 22.63 2.49
N VAL A 105 13.52 22.58 3.78
CA VAL A 105 13.76 21.35 4.53
C VAL A 105 12.68 21.23 5.61
N MET A 106 11.95 20.12 5.61
CA MET A 106 10.96 19.78 6.63
C MET A 106 11.47 18.62 7.47
N LYS A 107 11.25 18.68 8.79
CA LYS A 107 11.72 17.63 9.71
C LYS A 107 10.59 16.73 10.23
N LEU A 108 9.35 17.16 10.11
CA LEU A 108 8.17 16.45 10.60
C LEU A 108 7.05 16.51 9.55
N PRO A 109 6.26 15.45 9.35
CA PRO A 109 6.30 14.15 10.05
C PRO A 109 7.50 13.28 9.63
N GLN A 110 8.15 13.59 8.53
CA GLN A 110 9.35 12.94 8.00
C GLN A 110 10.35 14.00 7.55
N LYS A 111 11.62 13.64 7.53
CA LYS A 111 12.66 14.52 6.99
C LYS A 111 12.60 14.51 5.47
N VAL A 112 12.23 15.63 4.90
CA VAL A 112 12.16 15.83 3.45
C VAL A 112 12.81 17.13 3.02
N ALA A 113 13.37 17.13 1.82
CA ALA A 113 13.75 18.34 1.11
C ALA A 113 12.76 18.60 -0.03
N ILE A 114 12.34 19.84 -0.19
CA ILE A 114 11.57 20.30 -1.34
C ILE A 114 12.52 21.03 -2.27
N LEU A 115 12.55 20.64 -3.54
CA LEU A 115 13.41 21.22 -4.57
C LEU A 115 12.64 22.25 -5.38
N GLY A 116 13.36 23.19 -5.97
CA GLY A 116 12.78 24.19 -6.86
C GLY A 116 12.21 23.61 -8.16
N THR A 117 12.77 22.49 -8.62
CA THR A 117 12.30 21.75 -9.82
C THR A 117 12.51 20.26 -9.62
N GLU A 118 11.77 19.43 -10.36
CA GLU A 118 11.91 17.99 -10.35
C GLU A 118 13.25 17.55 -10.95
N VAL A 119 13.96 16.65 -10.29
CA VAL A 119 15.26 16.12 -10.72
C VAL A 119 15.26 14.62 -10.96
N ALA A 120 14.28 13.91 -10.43
CA ALA A 120 14.15 12.46 -10.57
C ALA A 120 12.69 12.03 -10.46
N GLY A 121 12.32 10.96 -11.15
CA GLY A 121 10.99 10.35 -11.02
C GLY A 121 10.79 9.73 -9.62
N PRO A 122 9.54 9.43 -9.23
CA PRO A 122 9.21 8.87 -7.92
C PRO A 122 9.97 7.58 -7.60
N GLY A 123 10.59 7.54 -6.42
CA GLY A 123 11.38 6.42 -5.92
C GLY A 123 12.80 6.34 -6.46
N LEU A 124 13.21 7.22 -7.37
CA LEU A 124 14.56 7.26 -7.89
C LEU A 124 15.52 8.01 -6.95
N PRO A 125 16.81 7.64 -6.96
CA PRO A 125 17.80 8.22 -6.07
C PRO A 125 18.15 9.66 -6.47
N VAL A 126 18.39 10.49 -5.46
CA VAL A 126 18.87 11.87 -5.56
C VAL A 126 20.16 11.98 -4.77
N PHE A 127 21.18 12.63 -5.35
CA PHE A 127 22.52 12.71 -4.82
C PHE A 127 22.92 14.16 -4.52
N ASN A 128 23.84 14.35 -3.57
CA ASN A 128 24.51 15.62 -3.38
C ASN A 128 25.73 15.77 -4.31
N ALA A 129 26.39 16.91 -4.29
CA ALA A 129 27.58 17.19 -5.12
C ALA A 129 28.78 16.27 -4.83
N ALA A 130 28.83 15.63 -3.66
CA ALA A 130 29.85 14.65 -3.31
C ALA A 130 29.51 13.21 -3.80
N GLY A 131 28.40 13.03 -4.50
CA GLY A 131 27.95 11.70 -4.98
C GLY A 131 27.34 10.82 -3.90
N GLN A 132 27.06 11.38 -2.72
CA GLN A 132 26.38 10.65 -1.65
C GLN A 132 24.85 10.67 -1.89
N LEU A 133 24.16 9.56 -1.58
CA LEU A 133 22.71 9.51 -1.65
C LEU A 133 22.09 10.50 -0.65
N ALA A 134 21.49 11.56 -1.16
CA ALA A 134 20.76 12.55 -0.37
C ALA A 134 19.37 12.07 0.03
N GLY A 135 18.75 11.21 -0.81
CA GLY A 135 17.43 10.67 -0.55
C GLY A 135 16.81 10.02 -1.77
N LEU A 136 15.51 9.75 -1.69
CA LEU A 136 14.69 9.24 -2.79
C LEU A 136 13.62 10.26 -3.15
N ALA A 137 13.46 10.53 -4.44
CA ALA A 137 12.37 11.35 -4.93
C ALA A 137 11.03 10.71 -4.59
N GLN A 138 10.04 11.51 -4.22
CA GLN A 138 8.69 11.05 -3.92
C GLN A 138 7.67 11.83 -4.75
N THR A 139 6.50 11.24 -4.95
CA THR A 139 5.32 12.00 -5.35
C THR A 139 4.99 12.98 -4.23
N SER A 140 4.59 14.20 -4.59
CA SER A 140 4.34 15.28 -3.64
C SER A 140 3.53 14.82 -2.42
N PHE A 141 3.89 15.31 -1.23
CA PHE A 141 3.08 15.23 -0.03
C PHE A 141 1.79 16.05 -0.14
N GLY A 142 1.72 16.92 -1.15
CA GLY A 142 0.66 17.88 -1.34
C GLY A 142 -0.64 17.19 -1.73
N GLN A 143 -1.71 17.59 -1.06
CA GLN A 143 -3.03 17.32 -1.59
C GLN A 143 -3.18 18.05 -2.90
N ASN A 144 -3.57 17.33 -3.93
CA ASN A 144 -4.06 17.93 -5.15
C ASN A 144 -5.28 18.79 -4.79
N PHE A 145 -5.13 20.10 -4.78
CA PHE A 145 -6.25 21.01 -4.61
C PHE A 145 -7.00 21.11 -5.93
N LEU A 146 -8.27 20.74 -5.91
CA LEU A 146 -9.19 21.11 -6.99
C LEU A 146 -9.54 22.59 -6.81
N LEU A 147 -8.92 23.47 -7.59
CA LEU A 147 -9.36 24.86 -7.70
C LEU A 147 -10.45 24.96 -8.76
N PHE A 148 -11.64 25.34 -8.32
CA PHE A 148 -12.71 25.74 -9.23
C PHE A 148 -12.47 27.20 -9.64
N SER A 149 -12.04 27.42 -10.89
CA SER A 149 -12.07 28.76 -11.47
C SER A 149 -13.49 29.15 -11.82
N ARG A 150 -13.99 30.24 -11.26
CA ARG A 150 -15.32 30.80 -11.60
C ARG A 150 -15.43 31.33 -13.03
N ASN A 151 -14.32 31.46 -13.76
CA ASN A 151 -14.28 32.25 -14.99
C ASN A 151 -14.20 31.46 -16.29
N GLN A 152 -14.18 30.15 -16.28
CA GLN A 152 -14.19 29.36 -17.53
C GLN A 152 -14.99 28.07 -17.37
N HIS A 153 -16.24 28.10 -17.77
CA HIS A 153 -17.10 26.96 -18.09
C HIS A 153 -17.11 25.74 -17.12
N GLY A 154 -16.91 25.94 -15.82
CA GLY A 154 -17.19 24.93 -14.82
C GLY A 154 -16.26 23.70 -14.80
N SER A 155 -15.18 23.68 -15.57
CA SER A 155 -14.21 22.60 -15.52
C SER A 155 -13.25 22.78 -14.35
N PRO A 156 -13.10 21.78 -13.48
CA PRO A 156 -12.13 21.84 -12.40
C PRO A 156 -10.70 21.88 -12.98
N ILE A 157 -9.91 22.86 -12.56
CA ILE A 157 -8.46 22.89 -12.83
C ILE A 157 -7.77 22.22 -11.65
N LEU A 158 -7.05 21.12 -11.92
CA LEU A 158 -6.15 20.52 -10.96
C LEU A 158 -4.93 21.44 -10.83
N LEU A 159 -4.83 22.19 -9.75
CA LEU A 159 -3.59 22.87 -9.41
C LEU A 159 -2.74 21.89 -8.57
N VAL A 160 -1.71 21.36 -9.21
CA VAL A 160 -0.58 20.78 -8.49
C VAL A 160 0.11 21.94 -7.79
N ASN A 161 0.28 21.84 -6.47
CA ASN A 161 1.10 22.82 -5.76
C ASN A 161 2.53 22.70 -6.27
N VAL A 162 2.94 23.60 -7.12
CA VAL A 162 4.28 23.61 -7.75
C VAL A 162 5.39 23.64 -6.68
N GLU A 163 5.11 24.23 -5.52
CA GLU A 163 6.05 24.31 -4.40
C GLU A 163 6.28 22.95 -3.72
N GLU A 164 5.36 21.97 -3.89
CA GLU A 164 5.45 20.64 -3.30
C GLU A 164 5.63 19.53 -4.34
N SER A 165 5.85 19.85 -5.61
CA SER A 165 5.91 18.86 -6.69
C SER A 165 7.22 18.07 -6.71
N SER A 166 8.26 18.55 -6.05
CA SER A 166 9.61 17.98 -6.12
C SER A 166 10.14 17.66 -4.73
N VAL A 167 9.57 16.62 -4.11
CA VAL A 167 9.92 16.19 -2.75
C VAL A 167 10.96 15.10 -2.78
N VAL A 168 11.96 15.20 -1.92
CA VAL A 168 12.98 14.17 -1.69
C VAL A 168 12.91 13.72 -0.24
N LEU A 169 12.60 12.45 -0.01
CA LEU A 169 12.71 11.80 1.29
C LEU A 169 14.18 11.64 1.63
N LEU A 170 14.65 12.30 2.70
CA LEU A 170 16.07 12.35 3.01
C LEU A 170 16.65 10.99 3.44
N ALA A 171 17.96 10.83 3.27
CA ALA A 171 18.66 9.59 3.51
C ALA A 171 18.44 9.02 4.92
N ASP A 172 18.33 9.86 5.95
CA ASP A 172 18.05 9.43 7.32
C ASP A 172 16.72 8.68 7.46
N GLU A 173 15.73 9.01 6.61
CA GLU A 173 14.43 8.30 6.57
C GLU A 173 14.49 7.04 5.71
N VAL A 174 15.42 6.97 4.74
CA VAL A 174 15.58 5.84 3.82
C VAL A 174 16.41 4.71 4.45
N LEU A 175 17.52 5.06 5.11
CA LEU A 175 18.51 4.14 5.67
C LEU A 175 17.92 3.03 6.56
N PRO A 176 17.01 3.30 7.50
CA PRO A 176 16.45 2.26 8.37
C PRO A 176 15.67 1.17 7.61
N HIS A 177 15.27 1.47 6.37
CA HIS A 177 14.41 0.60 5.57
C HIS A 177 15.17 -0.21 4.51
N LEU A 178 16.43 0.11 4.21
CA LEU A 178 17.21 -0.62 3.21
C LEU A 178 17.38 -2.10 3.54
N GLY A 179 17.42 -2.46 4.82
CA GLY A 179 17.49 -3.84 5.30
C GLY A 179 16.17 -4.60 5.32
N ARG A 180 15.07 -4.01 4.83
CA ARG A 180 13.74 -4.63 4.83
C ARG A 180 13.51 -5.55 3.61
N ILE A 181 14.53 -6.28 3.21
CA ILE A 181 14.49 -7.19 2.07
C ILE A 181 13.52 -8.35 2.40
N PRO A 182 12.47 -8.58 1.57
CA PRO A 182 11.57 -9.70 1.75
C PRO A 182 12.27 -11.05 1.60
N GLN A 183 11.76 -12.06 2.31
CA GLN A 183 12.28 -13.44 2.21
C GLN A 183 11.39 -14.31 1.32
N SER A 184 10.31 -13.77 0.80
CA SER A 184 9.37 -14.46 -0.08
C SER A 184 8.74 -13.49 -1.07
N VAL A 185 8.24 -14.01 -2.18
CA VAL A 185 7.52 -13.24 -3.21
C VAL A 185 6.24 -12.59 -2.68
N THR A 186 5.65 -13.10 -1.61
CA THR A 186 4.47 -12.51 -0.94
C THR A 186 4.84 -11.28 -0.11
N GLY A 187 6.12 -11.02 0.05
CA GLY A 187 6.60 -9.83 0.73
C GLY A 187 6.93 -10.03 2.21
N ARG A 188 6.94 -8.93 2.92
CA ARG A 188 7.25 -8.87 4.34
C ARG A 188 5.99 -8.51 5.13
N PRO A 189 5.72 -9.21 6.25
CA PRO A 189 4.60 -8.89 7.13
C PRO A 189 4.66 -7.44 7.61
N ILE A 190 3.51 -6.80 7.71
CA ILE A 190 3.34 -5.43 8.19
C ILE A 190 2.51 -5.41 9.46
N SER A 191 2.87 -4.56 10.41
CA SER A 191 2.14 -4.40 11.65
C SER A 191 0.75 -3.83 11.42
N TRP A 192 -0.23 -4.45 12.01
CA TRP A 192 -1.62 -4.09 11.90
C TRP A 192 -2.23 -3.76 13.26
N PHE A 193 -2.91 -2.63 13.31
CA PHE A 193 -3.60 -2.13 14.49
C PHE A 193 -5.11 -2.48 14.47
N GLY A 194 -5.70 -2.43 13.27
CA GLY A 194 -7.10 -2.81 13.05
C GLY A 194 -8.11 -1.71 13.32
N ALA A 195 -7.70 -0.45 13.26
CA ALA A 195 -8.61 0.69 13.24
C ALA A 195 -8.52 1.42 11.91
N TYR A 196 -9.66 1.84 11.40
CA TYR A 196 -9.82 2.62 10.17
C TYR A 196 -10.56 3.92 10.47
N GLY A 197 -10.66 4.81 9.47
CA GLY A 197 -11.37 6.06 9.65
C GLY A 197 -10.77 6.97 10.71
N LEU A 198 -9.47 6.83 11.01
CA LEU A 198 -8.78 7.65 11.98
C LEU A 198 -8.89 9.13 11.62
N GLN A 199 -9.21 9.96 12.61
CA GLN A 199 -9.39 11.40 12.43
C GLN A 199 -8.55 12.19 13.44
N PRO A 200 -8.07 13.40 13.08
CA PRO A 200 -7.51 14.29 14.08
C PRO A 200 -8.59 14.70 15.06
N MET A 201 -8.22 14.95 16.30
CA MET A 201 -9.13 15.51 17.30
C MET A 201 -9.61 16.89 16.85
N ASP A 202 -10.94 17.07 16.83
CA ASP A 202 -11.56 18.34 16.46
C ASP A 202 -11.14 19.45 17.44
N PRO A 203 -10.79 20.68 16.97
CA PRO A 203 -10.38 21.80 17.81
C PRO A 203 -11.42 22.22 18.85
N GLU A 204 -12.70 22.17 18.54
CA GLU A 204 -13.77 22.51 19.50
C GLU A 204 -13.90 21.42 20.59
N VAL A 205 -13.74 20.15 20.21
CA VAL A 205 -13.68 19.03 21.14
C VAL A 205 -12.43 19.17 22.03
N ALA A 206 -11.29 19.51 21.48
CA ALA A 206 -10.06 19.76 22.24
C ALA A 206 -10.25 20.86 23.28
N LYS A 207 -10.92 21.95 22.90
CA LYS A 207 -11.24 23.06 23.81
C LYS A 207 -12.18 22.62 24.93
N LEU A 208 -13.24 21.88 24.61
CA LEU A 208 -14.19 21.36 25.59
C LEU A 208 -13.51 20.43 26.61
N LEU A 209 -12.54 19.66 26.17
CA LEU A 209 -11.79 18.70 26.99
C LEU A 209 -10.53 19.28 27.66
N HIS A 210 -10.29 20.59 27.51
CA HIS A 210 -9.08 21.27 27.99
C HIS A 210 -7.78 20.66 27.45
N LEU A 211 -7.79 20.28 26.16
CA LEU A 211 -6.68 19.67 25.43
C LEU A 211 -6.14 20.54 24.30
N GLU A 212 -6.37 21.86 24.33
CA GLU A 212 -5.99 22.79 23.26
C GLU A 212 -4.48 22.78 22.93
N ASN A 213 -3.69 22.34 23.87
CA ASN A 213 -2.23 22.23 23.72
C ASN A 213 -1.74 20.82 23.42
N GLN A 214 -2.64 19.86 23.15
CA GLN A 214 -2.32 18.47 22.91
C GLN A 214 -2.95 18.00 21.59
N SER A 215 -2.20 17.22 20.81
CA SER A 215 -2.74 16.51 19.65
C SER A 215 -3.43 15.22 20.08
N GLY A 216 -4.39 14.77 19.29
CA GLY A 216 -5.07 13.51 19.49
C GLY A 216 -5.54 12.90 18.18
N VAL A 217 -5.61 11.58 18.16
CA VAL A 217 -6.18 10.79 17.07
C VAL A 217 -7.42 10.07 17.57
N VAL A 218 -8.56 10.34 16.95
CA VAL A 218 -9.85 9.73 17.28
C VAL A 218 -9.97 8.41 16.50
N LEU A 219 -10.32 7.33 17.20
CA LEU A 219 -10.64 6.04 16.61
C LEU A 219 -12.09 6.05 16.15
N SER A 220 -12.34 6.06 14.84
CA SER A 220 -13.71 6.13 14.30
C SER A 220 -14.29 4.75 14.01
N ASP A 221 -13.54 3.89 13.35
CA ASP A 221 -13.97 2.54 12.98
C ASP A 221 -12.93 1.52 13.46
N ILE A 222 -13.36 0.59 14.29
CA ILE A 222 -12.48 -0.49 14.79
C ILE A 222 -13.03 -1.82 14.30
N LEU A 223 -12.19 -2.60 13.62
CA LEU A 223 -12.58 -3.88 13.07
C LEU A 223 -12.77 -4.93 14.15
N GLU A 224 -13.86 -5.66 14.05
CA GLU A 224 -14.12 -6.84 14.88
C GLU A 224 -12.97 -7.87 14.73
N GLY A 225 -12.57 -8.47 15.84
CA GLY A 225 -11.44 -9.42 15.87
C GLY A 225 -10.04 -8.79 15.75
N SER A 226 -9.94 -7.46 15.58
CA SER A 226 -8.66 -6.76 15.44
C SER A 226 -7.87 -6.67 16.75
N PRO A 227 -6.54 -6.40 16.68
CA PRO A 227 -5.73 -6.08 17.84
C PRO A 227 -6.29 -4.96 18.70
N ALA A 228 -6.84 -3.92 18.09
CA ALA A 228 -7.45 -2.81 18.82
C ALA A 228 -8.65 -3.25 19.66
N VAL A 229 -9.56 -4.08 19.09
CA VAL A 229 -10.70 -4.65 19.82
C VAL A 229 -10.22 -5.58 20.93
N GLN A 230 -9.25 -6.46 20.65
CA GLN A 230 -8.70 -7.39 21.63
C GLN A 230 -8.07 -6.67 22.84
N ALA A 231 -7.49 -5.50 22.61
CA ALA A 231 -6.95 -4.64 23.65
C ALA A 231 -8.03 -3.83 24.39
N GLY A 232 -9.30 -3.94 24.02
CA GLY A 232 -10.42 -3.24 24.63
C GLY A 232 -10.57 -1.77 24.21
N LEU A 233 -9.95 -1.37 23.10
CA LEU A 233 -10.20 -0.06 22.48
C LEU A 233 -11.62 0.00 21.91
N LYS A 234 -12.18 1.20 21.89
CA LYS A 234 -13.54 1.47 21.44
C LYS A 234 -13.57 2.65 20.47
N GLU A 235 -14.58 2.68 19.64
CA GLU A 235 -14.87 3.88 18.85
C GLU A 235 -15.01 5.10 19.76
N ARG A 236 -14.54 6.23 19.25
CA ARG A 236 -14.46 7.53 19.94
C ARG A 236 -13.39 7.61 21.06
N ASP A 237 -12.58 6.57 21.27
CA ASP A 237 -11.36 6.75 22.06
C ASP A 237 -10.44 7.75 21.35
N ILE A 238 -9.81 8.63 22.11
CA ILE A 238 -8.86 9.60 21.59
C ILE A 238 -7.46 9.19 22.04
N VAL A 239 -6.61 8.77 21.11
CA VAL A 239 -5.20 8.47 21.40
C VAL A 239 -4.46 9.77 21.58
N LEU A 240 -3.79 9.94 22.73
CA LEU A 240 -3.06 11.15 23.13
C LEU A 240 -1.55 10.94 23.15
N ALA A 241 -1.07 9.71 23.39
CA ALA A 241 0.35 9.38 23.45
C ALA A 241 0.61 7.94 23.00
N ILE A 242 1.83 7.68 22.50
CA ILE A 242 2.36 6.37 22.15
C ILE A 242 3.63 6.14 22.96
N ASP A 243 3.73 4.99 23.68
CA ASP A 243 4.87 4.62 24.52
C ASP A 243 5.32 5.75 25.46
N GLY A 244 4.34 6.42 26.07
CA GLY A 244 4.55 7.54 26.98
C GLY A 244 4.89 8.89 26.32
N GLN A 245 5.10 8.93 24.99
CA GLN A 245 5.39 10.16 24.25
C GLN A 245 4.10 10.77 23.71
N PRO A 246 3.76 12.03 24.08
CA PRO A 246 2.59 12.71 23.53
C PRO A 246 2.65 12.79 21.99
N LEU A 247 1.50 12.68 21.33
CA LEU A 247 1.42 12.90 19.89
C LEU A 247 1.85 14.34 19.54
N PRO A 248 2.70 14.51 18.53
CA PRO A 248 3.21 15.84 18.17
C PRO A 248 2.11 16.73 17.60
N ARG A 249 2.23 18.04 17.86
CA ARG A 249 1.36 19.04 17.24
C ARG A 249 1.88 19.35 15.84
N LEU A 250 1.20 18.80 14.84
CA LEU A 250 1.54 18.97 13.43
C LEU A 250 0.51 19.86 12.75
N LYS A 251 0.93 20.60 11.73
CA LYS A 251 0.04 21.40 10.89
C LYS A 251 0.18 20.99 9.43
N PRO A 252 -0.95 20.83 8.73
CA PRO A 252 -2.34 20.83 9.24
C PRO A 252 -2.62 19.64 10.19
N ASP A 253 -3.59 19.78 11.08
CA ASP A 253 -3.86 18.82 12.18
C ASP A 253 -4.04 17.37 11.70
N ARG A 254 -4.57 17.17 10.48
CA ARG A 254 -4.72 15.82 9.86
C ARG A 254 -3.40 15.03 9.74
N VAL A 255 -2.25 15.71 9.73
CA VAL A 255 -0.92 15.06 9.61
C VAL A 255 -0.62 14.16 10.80
N VAL A 256 -1.22 14.42 11.97
CA VAL A 256 -1.04 13.58 13.17
C VAL A 256 -1.54 12.14 12.95
N VAL A 257 -2.56 11.95 12.10
CA VAL A 257 -3.05 10.61 11.74
C VAL A 257 -1.99 9.85 10.95
N GLY A 258 -1.36 10.50 9.98
CA GLY A 258 -0.24 9.90 9.24
C GLY A 258 0.94 9.56 10.16
N TYR A 259 1.28 10.45 11.11
CA TYR A 259 2.31 10.20 12.12
C TYR A 259 1.96 8.97 12.96
N PHE A 260 0.72 8.87 13.49
CA PHE A 260 0.28 7.72 14.27
C PHE A 260 0.41 6.41 13.46
N ASN A 261 -0.09 6.40 12.22
CA ASN A 261 0.00 5.22 11.35
C ASN A 261 1.46 4.81 11.11
N GLN A 262 2.37 5.75 10.86
CA GLN A 262 3.79 5.45 10.69
C GLN A 262 4.41 4.86 11.96
N GLU A 263 4.05 5.37 13.13
CA GLU A 263 4.53 4.82 14.39
C GLU A 263 4.06 3.36 14.60
N ILE A 264 2.86 3.00 14.18
CA ILE A 264 2.40 1.61 14.17
C ILE A 264 3.19 0.78 13.15
N LEU A 265 3.30 1.25 11.92
CA LEU A 265 3.93 0.52 10.81
C LEU A 265 5.45 0.32 10.97
N ARG A 266 6.14 1.18 11.72
CA ARG A 266 7.56 1.01 12.05
C ARG A 266 7.83 -0.22 12.92
N ARG A 267 6.85 -0.68 13.66
CA ARG A 267 6.93 -1.85 14.54
C ARG A 267 6.81 -3.14 13.73
N ARG A 268 7.11 -4.27 14.37
CA ARG A 268 6.91 -5.60 13.77
C ARG A 268 5.58 -6.18 14.26
N PRO A 269 4.94 -7.04 13.47
CA PRO A 269 3.86 -7.87 13.98
C PRO A 269 4.28 -8.62 15.25
N GLY A 270 3.38 -8.74 16.22
CA GLY A 270 3.67 -9.28 17.54
C GLY A 270 4.31 -8.30 18.53
N ALA A 271 4.70 -7.10 18.10
CA ALA A 271 5.18 -6.07 19.01
C ALA A 271 4.02 -5.46 19.81
N SER A 272 4.27 -5.11 21.07
CA SER A 272 3.32 -4.34 21.88
C SER A 272 3.52 -2.84 21.69
N VAL A 273 2.43 -2.09 21.73
CA VAL A 273 2.42 -0.63 21.77
C VAL A 273 1.57 -0.18 22.95
N GLN A 274 2.10 0.73 23.76
CA GLN A 274 1.36 1.31 24.87
C GLN A 274 0.73 2.63 24.43
N LEU A 275 -0.59 2.72 24.50
CA LEU A 275 -1.34 3.91 24.14
C LEU A 275 -1.87 4.59 25.42
N THR A 276 -1.72 5.91 25.50
CA THR A 276 -2.50 6.72 26.43
C THR A 276 -3.71 7.22 25.68
N ILE A 277 -4.89 6.81 26.10
CA ILE A 277 -6.16 7.21 25.49
C ILE A 277 -7.00 8.06 26.46
N LEU A 278 -7.89 8.85 25.87
CA LEU A 278 -8.98 9.48 26.57
C LEU A 278 -10.29 8.82 26.16
N ARG A 279 -11.01 8.27 27.11
CA ARG A 279 -12.35 7.68 26.94
C ARG A 279 -13.37 8.49 27.74
N GLY A 280 -14.21 9.24 27.07
CA GLY A 280 -15.01 10.28 27.72
C GLY A 280 -14.11 11.34 28.34
N THR A 281 -14.02 11.39 29.69
CA THR A 281 -13.15 12.31 30.43
C THR A 281 -11.99 11.60 31.14
N GLU A 282 -11.92 10.28 31.06
CA GLU A 282 -10.92 9.48 31.78
C GLU A 282 -9.73 9.14 30.91
N ARG A 283 -8.52 9.37 31.41
CA ARG A 283 -7.29 8.91 30.79
C ARG A 283 -7.01 7.47 31.20
N GLN A 284 -6.74 6.62 30.22
CA GLN A 284 -6.44 5.21 30.41
C GLN A 284 -5.16 4.82 29.65
N GLN A 285 -4.46 3.82 30.18
CA GLN A 285 -3.34 3.19 29.50
C GLN A 285 -3.83 1.87 28.90
N VAL A 286 -3.62 1.67 27.62
CA VAL A 286 -4.00 0.45 26.90
C VAL A 286 -2.78 -0.10 26.17
N VAL A 287 -2.49 -1.38 26.39
CA VAL A 287 -1.43 -2.08 25.66
C VAL A 287 -2.06 -2.88 24.53
N VAL A 288 -1.64 -2.60 23.30
CA VAL A 288 -2.10 -3.29 22.09
C VAL A 288 -0.98 -4.18 21.57
N MET A 289 -1.25 -5.46 21.42
CA MET A 289 -0.37 -6.39 20.71
C MET A 289 -0.67 -6.30 19.23
N LEU A 290 0.24 -5.76 18.43
CA LEU A 290 0.03 -5.60 16.99
C LEU A 290 -0.03 -6.94 16.27
N GLY A 291 -0.99 -7.09 15.38
CA GLY A 291 -1.14 -8.28 14.52
C GLY A 291 -0.39 -8.17 13.20
N ASP A 292 -0.53 -9.21 12.40
CA ASP A 292 -0.21 -9.18 10.97
C ASP A 292 -1.36 -8.50 10.21
N GLU A 293 -1.03 -7.67 9.22
CA GLU A 293 -2.04 -7.10 8.33
C GLU A 293 -2.77 -8.22 7.58
N PRO A 294 -4.12 -8.18 7.55
CA PRO A 294 -4.88 -9.15 6.75
C PRO A 294 -4.46 -9.09 5.28
N LYS A 295 -4.50 -10.23 4.60
CA LYS A 295 -4.20 -10.34 3.18
C LYS A 295 -4.92 -9.28 2.34
N LEU A 296 -4.18 -8.68 1.42
CA LEU A 296 -4.74 -7.76 0.41
C LEU A 296 -5.32 -8.55 -0.78
N ALA A 297 -6.20 -7.92 -1.55
CA ALA A 297 -6.83 -8.57 -2.71
C ALA A 297 -5.82 -9.12 -3.74
N ARG A 298 -4.64 -8.49 -3.88
CA ARG A 298 -3.56 -8.97 -4.74
C ARG A 298 -2.90 -10.26 -4.24
N GLU A 299 -2.94 -10.52 -2.93
CA GLU A 299 -2.34 -11.68 -2.26
C GLU A 299 -3.33 -12.83 -2.14
N ALA A 300 -4.61 -12.58 -2.41
CA ALA A 300 -5.67 -13.56 -2.37
C ALA A 300 -5.38 -14.71 -3.34
N GLU A 301 -5.49 -15.95 -2.87
CA GLU A 301 -5.49 -17.11 -3.73
C GLU A 301 -6.64 -17.01 -4.71
N ARG A 302 -6.36 -17.30 -5.98
CA ARG A 302 -7.38 -17.21 -7.03
C ARG A 302 -7.14 -18.24 -8.12
N HIS A 303 -8.26 -18.68 -8.75
CA HIS A 303 -8.20 -19.59 -9.88
C HIS A 303 -9.19 -19.16 -10.97
N TYR A 304 -8.74 -19.19 -12.23
CA TYR A 304 -9.57 -18.96 -13.40
C TYR A 304 -10.06 -20.30 -13.96
N PHE A 305 -11.37 -20.44 -14.04
CA PHE A 305 -12.02 -21.61 -14.63
C PHE A 305 -12.35 -21.30 -16.09
N GLU A 306 -11.54 -21.84 -17.00
CA GLU A 306 -11.57 -21.45 -18.40
C GLU A 306 -12.90 -21.75 -19.08
N ARG A 307 -13.46 -22.97 -18.87
CA ARG A 307 -14.75 -23.37 -19.42
C ARG A 307 -15.92 -22.62 -18.79
N LEU A 308 -15.83 -22.29 -17.52
CA LEU A 308 -16.87 -21.56 -16.80
C LEU A 308 -16.82 -20.05 -17.10
N GLY A 309 -15.65 -19.54 -17.48
CA GLY A 309 -15.44 -18.17 -17.92
C GLY A 309 -15.37 -17.14 -16.80
N PHE A 310 -14.95 -17.53 -15.58
CA PHE A 310 -14.75 -16.61 -14.47
C PHE A 310 -13.63 -17.04 -13.51
N THR A 311 -13.16 -16.10 -12.72
CA THR A 311 -12.18 -16.33 -11.64
C THR A 311 -12.84 -16.17 -10.30
N VAL A 312 -12.62 -17.10 -9.39
CA VAL A 312 -12.91 -16.90 -7.96
C VAL A 312 -11.62 -16.68 -7.18
N ARG A 313 -11.71 -15.95 -6.10
CA ARG A 313 -10.65 -15.77 -5.12
C ARG A 313 -11.16 -16.04 -3.70
N GLU A 314 -10.22 -16.25 -2.78
CA GLU A 314 -10.56 -16.35 -1.36
C GLU A 314 -11.25 -15.07 -0.86
N PHE A 315 -12.13 -15.26 0.12
CA PHE A 315 -12.80 -14.18 0.82
C PHE A 315 -11.85 -13.58 1.86
N LEU A 316 -11.72 -12.25 1.86
CA LEU A 316 -10.81 -11.51 2.72
C LEU A 316 -11.56 -10.70 3.79
N SER A 317 -10.86 -10.26 4.82
CA SER A 317 -11.43 -9.38 5.85
C SER A 317 -12.01 -8.07 5.26
N SER A 318 -11.38 -7.54 4.21
CA SER A 318 -11.88 -6.37 3.48
C SER A 318 -13.22 -6.63 2.79
N ASP A 319 -13.46 -7.85 2.31
CA ASP A 319 -14.73 -8.23 1.70
C ASP A 319 -15.84 -8.29 2.75
N GLY A 320 -15.50 -8.83 3.94
CA GLY A 320 -16.42 -8.85 5.07
C GLY A 320 -16.94 -7.45 5.43
N ILE A 321 -16.03 -6.45 5.44
CA ILE A 321 -16.41 -5.06 5.69
C ILE A 321 -17.31 -4.53 4.57
N MET A 322 -16.88 -4.72 3.30
CA MET A 322 -17.60 -4.23 2.13
C MET A 322 -19.01 -4.81 2.02
N HIS A 323 -19.17 -6.09 2.30
CA HIS A 323 -20.45 -6.80 2.24
C HIS A 323 -21.23 -6.77 3.55
N ARG A 324 -20.71 -6.11 4.59
CA ARG A 324 -21.29 -6.12 5.95
C ARG A 324 -21.57 -7.52 6.47
N ALA A 325 -20.66 -8.46 6.15
CA ALA A 325 -20.77 -9.83 6.57
C ALA A 325 -20.71 -9.95 8.10
N LYS A 326 -21.57 -10.78 8.67
CA LYS A 326 -21.52 -11.08 10.09
C LYS A 326 -20.40 -12.11 10.34
N SER A 327 -19.73 -12.03 11.48
CA SER A 327 -18.68 -12.99 11.86
C SER A 327 -19.15 -14.45 11.93
N SER A 328 -20.47 -14.65 12.05
CA SER A 328 -21.10 -15.98 12.04
C SER A 328 -21.42 -16.52 10.65
N GLU A 329 -21.27 -15.69 9.60
CA GLU A 329 -21.57 -16.11 8.24
C GLU A 329 -20.36 -16.79 7.60
N PRO A 330 -20.56 -17.90 6.84
CA PRO A 330 -19.49 -18.53 6.10
C PRO A 330 -18.84 -17.56 5.10
N PRO A 331 -17.52 -17.57 4.98
CA PRO A 331 -16.82 -16.61 4.12
C PRO A 331 -17.09 -16.84 2.62
N GLY A 332 -17.44 -18.05 2.18
CA GLY A 332 -17.64 -18.32 0.75
C GLY A 332 -16.41 -17.99 -0.09
N VAL A 333 -16.63 -17.49 -1.32
CA VAL A 333 -15.58 -16.97 -2.21
C VAL A 333 -16.06 -15.75 -2.96
N MET A 334 -15.11 -14.92 -3.41
CA MET A 334 -15.40 -13.72 -4.21
C MET A 334 -15.15 -13.97 -5.69
N VAL A 335 -16.03 -13.47 -6.53
CA VAL A 335 -15.80 -13.40 -7.98
C VAL A 335 -14.79 -12.29 -8.25
N HIS A 336 -13.64 -12.64 -8.82
CA HIS A 336 -12.58 -11.68 -9.12
C HIS A 336 -12.65 -11.12 -10.53
N PHE A 337 -13.03 -11.97 -11.48
CA PHE A 337 -13.11 -11.63 -12.90
C PHE A 337 -14.18 -12.46 -13.58
N VAL A 338 -14.90 -11.88 -14.52
CA VAL A 338 -15.85 -12.56 -15.41
C VAL A 338 -15.50 -12.24 -16.85
N LYS A 339 -15.25 -13.27 -17.67
CA LYS A 339 -14.90 -13.12 -19.07
C LYS A 339 -16.07 -12.52 -19.85
N PRO A 340 -15.90 -11.39 -20.54
CA PRO A 340 -16.95 -10.84 -21.36
C PRO A 340 -17.45 -11.83 -22.41
N GLY A 341 -18.78 -11.92 -22.58
CA GLY A 341 -19.40 -12.85 -23.53
C GLY A 341 -19.42 -14.32 -23.08
N SER A 342 -18.95 -14.65 -21.86
CA SER A 342 -19.08 -15.99 -21.29
C SER A 342 -20.52 -16.28 -20.86
N GLN A 343 -20.81 -17.57 -20.62
CA GLN A 343 -22.10 -18.00 -20.07
C GLN A 343 -22.32 -17.45 -18.65
N ALA A 344 -21.26 -17.31 -17.86
CA ALA A 344 -21.32 -16.68 -16.56
C ALA A 344 -21.72 -15.20 -16.65
N ALA A 345 -21.13 -14.44 -17.60
CA ALA A 345 -21.51 -13.05 -17.87
C ALA A 345 -22.98 -12.95 -18.35
N THR A 346 -23.40 -13.87 -19.22
CA THR A 346 -24.80 -13.92 -19.72
C THR A 346 -25.80 -14.23 -18.60
N ALA A 347 -25.41 -15.04 -17.62
CA ALA A 347 -26.22 -15.34 -16.42
C ALA A 347 -26.26 -14.17 -15.41
N GLY A 348 -25.49 -13.10 -15.65
CA GLY A 348 -25.47 -11.92 -14.81
C GLY A 348 -24.43 -11.95 -13.69
N LEU A 349 -23.48 -12.90 -13.69
CA LEU A 349 -22.36 -12.92 -12.75
C LEU A 349 -21.46 -11.71 -13.00
N GLN A 350 -21.02 -11.04 -11.93
CA GLN A 350 -20.19 -9.85 -12.00
C GLN A 350 -18.96 -9.97 -11.07
N PRO A 351 -17.87 -9.24 -11.35
CA PRO A 351 -16.82 -9.06 -10.37
C PRO A 351 -17.38 -8.51 -9.05
N ASP A 352 -16.77 -8.90 -7.95
CA ASP A 352 -17.16 -8.59 -6.57
C ASP A 352 -18.49 -9.20 -6.10
N ASP A 353 -19.09 -10.14 -6.86
CA ASP A 353 -20.15 -10.99 -6.34
C ASP A 353 -19.57 -11.93 -5.27
N TRP A 354 -20.25 -12.00 -4.15
CA TRP A 354 -19.94 -12.94 -3.07
C TRP A 354 -20.71 -14.25 -3.26
N VAL A 355 -20.02 -15.30 -3.66
CA VAL A 355 -20.61 -16.65 -3.85
C VAL A 355 -20.74 -17.34 -2.50
N ARG A 356 -21.98 -17.61 -2.11
CA ARG A 356 -22.35 -18.26 -0.85
C ARG A 356 -22.59 -19.76 -1.02
N GLU A 357 -23.20 -20.14 -2.14
CA GLU A 357 -23.54 -21.55 -2.43
C GLU A 357 -23.22 -21.90 -3.89
N ILE A 358 -22.86 -23.13 -4.12
CA ILE A 358 -22.72 -23.75 -5.43
C ILE A 358 -23.60 -25.00 -5.46
N ASP A 359 -24.59 -25.03 -6.37
CA ASP A 359 -25.60 -26.12 -6.50
C ASP A 359 -26.33 -26.45 -5.18
N GLY A 360 -26.67 -25.39 -4.41
CA GLY A 360 -27.38 -25.53 -3.14
C GLY A 360 -26.52 -25.99 -1.97
N GLU A 361 -25.22 -26.17 -2.17
CA GLU A 361 -24.30 -26.45 -1.07
C GLU A 361 -23.55 -25.20 -0.64
N GLU A 362 -23.59 -24.92 0.66
CA GLU A 362 -22.92 -23.78 1.27
C GLU A 362 -21.39 -23.89 1.14
N ILE A 363 -20.74 -22.80 0.79
CA ILE A 363 -19.29 -22.73 0.60
C ILE A 363 -18.64 -22.12 1.84
N LEU A 364 -17.87 -22.95 2.55
CA LEU A 364 -17.20 -22.55 3.79
C LEU A 364 -15.76 -22.06 3.55
N THR A 365 -15.11 -22.55 2.47
CA THR A 365 -13.70 -22.24 2.20
C THR A 365 -13.42 -22.10 0.70
N TYR A 366 -12.35 -21.39 0.38
CA TYR A 366 -11.84 -21.30 -0.99
C TYR A 366 -11.50 -22.68 -1.60
N ALA A 367 -10.88 -23.57 -0.82
CA ALA A 367 -10.53 -24.91 -1.27
C ALA A 367 -11.78 -25.74 -1.64
N GLN A 368 -12.86 -25.64 -0.86
CA GLN A 368 -14.14 -26.30 -1.16
C GLN A 368 -14.75 -25.76 -2.47
N ALA A 369 -14.78 -24.44 -2.65
CA ALA A 369 -15.24 -23.83 -3.90
C ALA A 369 -14.42 -24.31 -5.10
N GLY A 370 -13.08 -24.32 -4.96
CA GLY A 370 -12.17 -24.80 -5.99
C GLY A 370 -12.48 -26.25 -6.39
N THR A 371 -12.62 -27.16 -5.41
CA THR A 371 -12.95 -28.57 -5.66
C THR A 371 -14.28 -28.73 -6.43
N LYS A 372 -15.32 -28.00 -6.01
CA LYS A 372 -16.64 -28.07 -6.67
C LYS A 372 -16.59 -27.50 -8.10
N LEU A 373 -15.99 -26.33 -8.28
CA LEU A 373 -15.92 -25.70 -9.60
C LEU A 373 -15.06 -26.52 -10.58
N HIS A 374 -13.97 -27.15 -10.11
CA HIS A 374 -13.20 -28.08 -10.93
C HIS A 374 -14.01 -29.31 -11.34
N ALA A 375 -14.81 -29.87 -10.43
CA ALA A 375 -15.70 -31.00 -10.74
C ALA A 375 -16.72 -30.59 -11.82
N ILE A 376 -17.38 -29.44 -11.66
CA ILE A 376 -18.31 -28.87 -12.65
C ILE A 376 -17.63 -28.66 -14.00
N GLU A 377 -16.42 -28.12 -13.99
CA GLU A 377 -15.63 -27.86 -15.21
C GLU A 377 -15.25 -29.16 -15.94
N ALA A 378 -14.96 -30.24 -15.21
CA ALA A 378 -14.59 -31.53 -15.76
C ALA A 378 -15.79 -32.30 -16.36
N GLU A 379 -17.00 -32.07 -15.89
CA GLU A 379 -18.23 -32.70 -16.39
C GLU A 379 -18.66 -32.15 -17.75
N LYS A 380 -18.16 -32.74 -18.84
CA LYS A 380 -18.42 -32.27 -20.22
C LYS A 380 -19.90 -32.19 -20.62
N ASN A 381 -20.71 -33.09 -20.08
CA ASN A 381 -22.15 -33.24 -20.42
C ASN A 381 -23.08 -32.53 -19.44
N ARG A 382 -22.55 -31.79 -18.50
CA ARG A 382 -23.34 -31.01 -17.54
C ARG A 382 -23.98 -29.83 -18.24
N PRO A 383 -25.33 -29.67 -18.19
CA PRO A 383 -26.02 -28.61 -18.91
C PRO A 383 -25.91 -27.24 -18.21
N GLU A 384 -25.88 -27.24 -16.89
CA GLU A 384 -25.90 -26.01 -16.08
C GLU A 384 -25.45 -26.27 -14.64
N PHE A 385 -25.18 -25.17 -13.93
CA PHE A 385 -25.00 -25.15 -12.48
C PHE A 385 -25.55 -23.85 -11.89
N VAL A 386 -25.71 -23.80 -10.58
CA VAL A 386 -26.37 -22.70 -9.90
C VAL A 386 -25.43 -22.09 -8.87
N LEU A 387 -25.36 -20.77 -8.84
CA LEU A 387 -24.68 -19.99 -7.80
C LEU A 387 -25.68 -19.19 -6.99
N LEU A 388 -25.57 -19.23 -5.67
CA LEU A 388 -26.19 -18.25 -4.79
C LEU A 388 -25.16 -17.16 -4.53
N VAL A 389 -25.44 -15.93 -4.98
CA VAL A 389 -24.52 -14.80 -4.84
C VAL A 389 -25.16 -13.67 -4.02
N SER A 390 -24.31 -12.95 -3.29
CA SER A 390 -24.71 -11.73 -2.59
C SER A 390 -24.03 -10.52 -3.24
N ARG A 391 -24.79 -9.47 -3.57
CA ARG A 391 -24.34 -8.23 -4.20
C ARG A 391 -25.04 -7.05 -3.55
N GLY A 392 -24.27 -6.11 -2.98
CA GLY A 392 -24.83 -4.90 -2.37
C GLY A 392 -25.86 -5.17 -1.26
N GLY A 393 -25.77 -6.31 -0.58
CA GLY A 393 -26.69 -6.74 0.47
C GLY A 393 -27.93 -7.52 -0.01
N GLU A 394 -28.09 -7.65 -1.34
CA GLU A 394 -29.15 -8.48 -1.94
C GLU A 394 -28.60 -9.85 -2.34
N THR A 395 -29.43 -10.90 -2.22
CA THR A 395 -29.08 -12.25 -2.61
C THR A 395 -29.79 -12.63 -3.91
N SER A 396 -29.05 -13.21 -4.85
CA SER A 396 -29.54 -13.64 -6.15
C SER A 396 -29.11 -15.06 -6.49
N ILE A 397 -29.99 -15.79 -7.16
CA ILE A 397 -29.70 -17.12 -7.69
C ILE A 397 -29.38 -16.99 -9.17
N LEU A 398 -28.14 -17.31 -9.55
CA LEU A 398 -27.68 -17.28 -10.93
C LEU A 398 -27.58 -18.71 -11.49
N ARG A 399 -28.27 -18.95 -12.58
CA ARG A 399 -28.22 -20.23 -13.30
C ARG A 399 -27.31 -20.08 -14.52
N ILE A 400 -26.17 -20.72 -14.49
CA ILE A 400 -25.14 -20.66 -15.52
C ILE A 400 -25.24 -21.88 -16.42
N LYS A 401 -25.56 -21.69 -17.68
CA LYS A 401 -25.64 -22.76 -18.69
C LYS A 401 -24.24 -23.09 -19.18
N LEU A 402 -23.94 -24.38 -19.36
CA LEU A 402 -22.67 -24.88 -19.86
C LEU A 402 -22.90 -25.48 -21.24
N ASN A 403 -22.87 -24.68 -22.26
CA ASN A 403 -23.04 -25.15 -23.67
C ASN A 403 -21.69 -25.35 -24.31
#